data_583b3980e4c9a20a8dc62dafa0c53829
#
_entry.id   583b3980e4c9a20a8dc62dafa0c53829
#
_cell.length_a   1.000
_cell.length_b   1.000
_cell.length_c   1.000
_cell.angle_alpha   90.00
_cell.angle_beta   90.00
_cell.angle_gamma   90.00
#
_symmetry.space_group_name_H-M   'P 1'
#
loop_
_entity.id
_entity.type
_entity.pdbx_description
1 polymer ?
#
loop_
_entity_poly.entity_id
_entity_poly.type
_entity_poly.pdbx_seq_one_letter_code
_entity_poly.pdbx_strand_id
1 'polypeptide(L)'
;MTVFFLNSANDQKLSETAYKILSKKLKLRKNLNILISGGKSLKKFFSFIISKNINMSNVNFILSDERIVSEKSAYSNTANIKYDFIYKFQKEKRPNFIFPSIKNINISNRKICREFRDKLNFLPTLAFIGVGEDGHLASIFNSDIKIQYSEPPFLICKKKNEKFRRISIDMDYLINIPKIVLIILDKKKYKIL
;
A
#
# COMPACT_ATOMS: atom_id res chain seq x y z
N MET A 1 5.24 14.34 -11.45
CA MET A 1 4.35 13.21 -11.06
C MET A 1 3.46 12.81 -12.22
N THR A 2 3.24 11.52 -12.45
CA THR A 2 2.28 10.99 -13.44
C THR A 2 1.29 10.09 -12.71
N VAL A 3 0.00 10.36 -12.84
CA VAL A 3 -1.07 9.56 -12.22
C VAL A 3 -1.81 8.78 -13.30
N PHE A 4 -1.93 7.48 -13.11
CA PHE A 4 -2.73 6.59 -13.95
C PHE A 4 -3.97 6.14 -13.18
N PHE A 5 -5.12 6.36 -13.77
CA PHE A 5 -6.38 5.82 -13.26
C PHE A 5 -6.67 4.51 -13.99
N LEU A 6 -6.58 3.39 -13.27
CA LEU A 6 -6.98 2.10 -13.79
C LEU A 6 -8.36 1.75 -13.25
N ASN A 7 -9.34 1.87 -14.11
CA ASN A 7 -10.71 1.46 -13.84
C ASN A 7 -11.12 0.38 -14.84
N SER A 8 -11.74 -0.68 -14.39
CA SER A 8 -12.32 -1.69 -15.26
C SER A 8 -13.34 -2.52 -14.46
N ALA A 9 -14.45 -2.83 -15.11
CA ALA A 9 -15.37 -3.85 -14.62
C ALA A 9 -14.76 -5.26 -14.70
N ASN A 10 -13.65 -5.42 -15.44
CA ASN A 10 -12.92 -6.67 -15.59
C ASN A 10 -11.60 -6.58 -14.80
N ASP A 11 -11.58 -7.22 -13.65
CA ASP A 11 -10.43 -7.27 -12.73
C ASP A 11 -9.17 -7.85 -13.38
N GLN A 12 -9.34 -8.78 -14.34
CA GLN A 12 -8.23 -9.38 -15.05
C GLN A 12 -7.55 -8.36 -15.96
N LYS A 13 -8.31 -7.64 -16.79
CA LYS A 13 -7.79 -6.60 -17.68
C LYS A 13 -7.09 -5.49 -16.89
N LEU A 14 -7.64 -5.12 -15.73
CA LEU A 14 -7.04 -4.14 -14.83
C LEU A 14 -5.70 -4.65 -14.29
N SER A 15 -5.66 -5.89 -13.80
CA SER A 15 -4.45 -6.53 -13.28
C SER A 15 -3.37 -6.67 -14.36
N GLU A 16 -3.73 -7.00 -15.58
CA GLU A 16 -2.81 -7.06 -16.73
C GLU A 16 -2.21 -5.69 -17.05
N THR A 17 -3.04 -4.64 -17.04
CA THR A 17 -2.57 -3.27 -17.30
C THR A 17 -1.63 -2.78 -16.20
N ALA A 18 -1.98 -3.00 -14.93
CA ALA A 18 -1.11 -2.69 -13.79
C ALA A 18 0.22 -3.46 -13.89
N TYR A 19 0.16 -4.74 -14.26
CA TYR A 19 1.35 -5.57 -14.45
C TYR A 19 2.23 -5.08 -15.60
N LYS A 20 1.68 -4.62 -16.73
CA LYS A 20 2.45 -4.02 -17.82
C LYS A 20 3.25 -2.80 -17.35
N ILE A 21 2.68 -1.98 -16.46
CA ILE A 21 3.39 -0.84 -15.87
C ILE A 21 4.53 -1.33 -14.96
N LEU A 22 4.26 -2.32 -14.10
CA LEU A 22 5.24 -2.93 -13.23
C LEU A 22 6.40 -3.56 -14.03
N SER A 23 6.09 -4.39 -15.01
CA SER A 23 7.08 -5.15 -15.80
C SER A 23 8.03 -4.24 -16.57
N LYS A 24 7.56 -3.10 -17.09
CA LYS A 24 8.43 -2.08 -17.69
C LYS A 24 9.44 -1.54 -16.69
N LYS A 25 9.04 -1.32 -15.42
CA LYS A 25 9.95 -0.84 -14.37
C LYS A 25 10.95 -1.90 -13.93
N LEU A 26 10.52 -3.16 -13.83
CA LEU A 26 11.39 -4.29 -13.49
C LEU A 26 12.56 -4.47 -14.49
N LYS A 27 12.29 -4.23 -15.79
CA LYS A 27 13.33 -4.30 -16.84
C LYS A 27 14.36 -3.18 -16.76
N LEU A 28 13.99 -2.03 -16.19
CA LEU A 28 14.81 -0.80 -16.23
C LEU A 28 15.67 -0.59 -14.99
N ARG A 29 15.43 -1.30 -13.90
CA ARG A 29 16.08 -1.03 -12.61
C ARG A 29 16.55 -2.31 -11.92
N LYS A 30 17.76 -2.25 -11.34
CA LYS A 30 18.30 -3.34 -10.50
C LYS A 30 17.54 -3.48 -9.19
N ASN A 31 17.16 -2.37 -8.56
CA ASN A 31 16.35 -2.33 -7.33
C ASN A 31 15.14 -1.45 -7.54
N LEU A 32 13.98 -1.91 -7.14
CA LEU A 32 12.71 -1.21 -7.32
C LEU A 32 11.96 -1.07 -6.01
N ASN A 33 11.66 0.18 -5.63
CA ASN A 33 10.88 0.50 -4.44
C ASN A 33 9.46 0.88 -4.87
N ILE A 34 8.48 0.15 -4.37
CA ILE A 34 7.07 0.27 -4.77
C ILE A 34 6.21 0.45 -3.54
N LEU A 35 5.47 1.55 -3.48
CA LEU A 35 4.44 1.74 -2.47
C LEU A 35 3.18 0.97 -2.87
N ILE A 36 2.59 0.25 -1.91
CA ILE A 36 1.34 -0.50 -2.11
C ILE A 36 0.36 -0.23 -0.98
N SER A 37 -0.92 -0.14 -1.31
CA SER A 37 -1.96 -0.14 -0.28
C SER A 37 -2.34 -1.57 0.10
N GLY A 38 -2.84 -1.71 1.34
CA GLY A 38 -3.54 -2.92 1.77
C GLY A 38 -4.95 -3.01 1.15
N GLY A 39 -5.72 -3.98 1.60
CA GLY A 39 -7.13 -4.11 1.28
C GLY A 39 -7.45 -4.89 0.01
N LYS A 40 -8.75 -4.91 -0.32
CA LYS A 40 -9.30 -5.79 -1.37
C LYS A 40 -8.91 -5.37 -2.80
N SER A 41 -8.65 -4.07 -3.01
CA SER A 41 -8.42 -3.50 -4.34
C SER A 41 -7.20 -4.06 -5.06
N LEU A 42 -6.17 -4.48 -4.33
CA LEU A 42 -4.94 -5.02 -4.91
C LEU A 42 -4.87 -6.55 -4.94
N LYS A 43 -5.82 -7.27 -4.32
CA LYS A 43 -5.76 -8.75 -4.23
C LYS A 43 -5.66 -9.43 -5.58
N LYS A 44 -6.47 -9.04 -6.56
CA LYS A 44 -6.44 -9.60 -7.92
C LYS A 44 -5.13 -9.29 -8.64
N PHE A 45 -4.62 -8.09 -8.47
CA PHE A 45 -3.33 -7.69 -9.01
C PHE A 45 -2.17 -8.51 -8.39
N PHE A 46 -2.18 -8.73 -7.08
CA PHE A 46 -1.20 -9.59 -6.42
C PHE A 46 -1.26 -11.04 -6.92
N SER A 47 -2.46 -11.62 -7.03
CA SER A 47 -2.64 -12.95 -7.59
C SER A 47 -2.12 -13.05 -9.03
N PHE A 48 -2.33 -11.99 -9.83
CA PHE A 48 -1.81 -11.93 -11.19
C PHE A 48 -0.27 -11.87 -11.23
N ILE A 49 0.36 -11.11 -10.35
CA ILE A 49 1.84 -11.08 -10.24
C ILE A 49 2.37 -12.48 -9.88
N ILE A 50 1.76 -13.14 -8.89
CA ILE A 50 2.16 -14.50 -8.46
C ILE A 50 2.09 -15.48 -9.63
N SER A 51 1.01 -15.44 -10.44
CA SER A 51 0.83 -16.33 -11.59
C SER A 51 1.91 -16.18 -12.67
N LYS A 52 2.64 -15.05 -12.70
CA LYS A 52 3.74 -14.83 -13.64
C LYS A 52 5.05 -15.51 -13.25
N ASN A 53 5.14 -16.04 -12.03
CA ASN A 53 6.32 -16.75 -11.49
C ASN A 53 7.66 -16.02 -11.75
N ILE A 54 7.66 -14.70 -11.68
CA ILE A 54 8.84 -13.86 -11.93
C ILE A 54 9.69 -13.72 -10.66
N ASN A 55 10.95 -13.45 -10.85
CA ASN A 55 11.85 -13.10 -9.75
C ASN A 55 11.57 -11.66 -9.28
N MET A 56 11.24 -11.51 -8.00
CA MET A 56 10.96 -10.24 -7.33
C MET A 56 11.94 -9.93 -6.20
N SER A 57 13.03 -10.70 -6.05
CA SER A 57 14.00 -10.56 -4.95
C SER A 57 14.67 -9.18 -4.88
N ASN A 58 14.68 -8.44 -5.99
CA ASN A 58 15.19 -7.07 -6.09
C ASN A 58 14.10 -6.00 -5.91
N VAL A 59 12.91 -6.37 -5.47
CA VAL A 59 11.79 -5.44 -5.25
C VAL A 59 11.54 -5.27 -3.77
N ASN A 60 11.42 -4.01 -3.33
CA ASN A 60 10.93 -3.63 -2.01
C ASN A 60 9.49 -3.16 -2.15
N PHE A 61 8.53 -3.92 -1.61
CA PHE A 61 7.17 -3.43 -1.44
C PHE A 61 7.06 -2.72 -0.10
N ILE A 62 6.49 -1.53 -0.10
CA ILE A 62 6.33 -0.67 1.06
C ILE A 62 4.83 -0.50 1.32
N LEU A 63 4.39 -0.76 2.51
CA LEU A 63 2.99 -0.59 2.89
C LEU A 63 2.65 0.89 3.08
N SER A 64 1.59 1.38 2.43
CA SER A 64 1.17 2.79 2.51
C SER A 64 0.52 3.14 3.85
N ASP A 65 -0.23 2.21 4.42
CA ASP A 65 -0.95 2.40 5.68
C ASP A 65 -1.21 1.08 6.41
N GLU A 66 -1.27 1.16 7.73
CA GLU A 66 -1.57 0.00 8.56
C GLU A 66 -2.51 0.38 9.70
N ARG A 67 -3.36 -0.57 10.08
CA ARG A 67 -4.19 -0.47 11.28
C ARG A 67 -3.35 -0.87 12.48
N ILE A 68 -3.34 -0.05 13.53
CA ILE A 68 -2.60 -0.33 14.77
C ILE A 68 -3.39 -1.38 15.57
N VAL A 69 -3.24 -2.62 15.15
CA VAL A 69 -3.87 -3.82 15.72
C VAL A 69 -2.82 -4.93 15.86
N SER A 70 -3.17 -5.99 16.57
CA SER A 70 -2.32 -7.20 16.61
C SER A 70 -2.06 -7.75 15.20
N GLU A 71 -0.86 -8.25 14.92
CA GLU A 71 -0.54 -8.90 13.64
C GLU A 71 -1.43 -10.13 13.36
N LYS A 72 -2.07 -10.72 14.39
CA LYS A 72 -3.04 -11.82 14.22
C LYS A 72 -4.45 -11.34 13.85
N SER A 73 -4.68 -10.03 13.85
CA SER A 73 -5.98 -9.46 13.53
C SER A 73 -6.29 -9.57 12.04
N ALA A 74 -7.52 -9.94 11.71
CA ALA A 74 -8.03 -9.90 10.33
C ALA A 74 -8.00 -8.49 9.71
N TYR A 75 -7.91 -7.46 10.55
CA TYR A 75 -7.77 -6.05 10.12
C TYR A 75 -6.33 -5.67 9.75
N SER A 76 -5.30 -6.48 10.05
CA SER A 76 -3.92 -6.15 9.73
C SER A 76 -3.66 -6.24 8.22
N ASN A 77 -3.30 -5.12 7.62
CA ASN A 77 -2.85 -5.08 6.22
C ASN A 77 -1.55 -5.86 6.05
N THR A 78 -0.64 -5.74 7.01
CA THR A 78 0.64 -6.47 7.02
C THR A 78 0.44 -7.97 6.96
N ALA A 79 -0.42 -8.52 7.84
CA ALA A 79 -0.70 -9.95 7.86
C ALA A 79 -1.31 -10.41 6.54
N ASN A 80 -2.34 -9.70 6.05
CA ASN A 80 -3.02 -10.04 4.81
C ASN A 80 -2.04 -10.04 3.61
N ILE A 81 -1.18 -9.02 3.47
CA ILE A 81 -0.20 -8.96 2.38
C ILE A 81 0.87 -10.04 2.51
N LYS A 82 1.36 -10.32 3.72
CA LYS A 82 2.31 -11.41 3.95
C LYS A 82 1.74 -12.74 3.44
N TYR A 83 0.52 -13.10 3.86
CA TYR A 83 -0.07 -14.40 3.54
C TYR A 83 -0.62 -14.48 2.12
N ASP A 84 -1.27 -13.43 1.62
CA ASP A 84 -1.93 -13.42 0.32
C ASP A 84 -0.96 -13.14 -0.83
N PHE A 85 0.22 -12.57 -0.55
CA PHE A 85 1.15 -12.13 -1.58
C PHE A 85 2.61 -12.53 -1.32
N ILE A 86 3.24 -11.99 -0.28
CA ILE A 86 4.70 -12.11 -0.08
C ILE A 86 5.15 -13.56 0.08
N TYR A 87 4.45 -14.34 0.90
CA TYR A 87 4.81 -15.74 1.19
C TYR A 87 4.39 -16.72 0.08
N LYS A 88 3.71 -16.24 -0.97
CA LYS A 88 3.41 -17.05 -2.16
C LYS A 88 4.61 -17.20 -3.10
N PHE A 89 5.63 -16.39 -2.94
CA PHE A 89 6.88 -16.53 -3.69
C PHE A 89 7.80 -17.58 -3.04
N GLN A 90 8.52 -18.33 -3.87
CA GLN A 90 9.66 -19.12 -3.44
C GLN A 90 10.70 -18.21 -2.79
N LYS A 91 11.44 -18.73 -1.80
CA LYS A 91 12.34 -17.92 -0.96
C LYS A 91 13.32 -17.07 -1.78
N GLU A 92 13.87 -17.64 -2.85
CA GLU A 92 14.89 -17.02 -3.72
C GLU A 92 14.32 -15.92 -4.62
N LYS A 93 13.02 -15.98 -4.90
CA LYS A 93 12.30 -15.01 -5.76
C LYS A 93 11.47 -14.01 -4.97
N ARG A 94 11.47 -14.12 -3.65
CA ARG A 94 10.58 -13.37 -2.77
C ARG A 94 10.98 -11.91 -2.69
N PRO A 95 10.04 -10.97 -2.87
CA PRO A 95 10.30 -9.56 -2.63
C PRO A 95 10.52 -9.27 -1.15
N ASN A 96 11.24 -8.19 -0.87
CA ASN A 96 11.28 -7.62 0.46
C ASN A 96 9.97 -6.86 0.75
N PHE A 97 9.55 -6.86 2.03
CA PHE A 97 8.33 -6.16 2.45
C PHE A 97 8.61 -5.26 3.65
N ILE A 98 8.40 -3.96 3.46
CA ILE A 98 8.64 -2.90 4.44
C ILE A 98 7.30 -2.41 4.96
N PHE A 99 7.11 -2.48 6.26
CA PHE A 99 5.87 -2.16 6.94
C PHE A 99 6.13 -1.67 8.36
N PRO A 100 5.18 -0.91 8.98
CA PRO A 100 5.27 -0.54 10.38
C PRO A 100 5.12 -1.79 11.27
N SER A 101 6.05 -1.98 12.20
CA SER A 101 6.03 -3.13 13.10
C SER A 101 5.16 -2.81 14.33
N ILE A 102 4.03 -3.50 14.46
CA ILE A 102 3.10 -3.31 15.57
C ILE A 102 3.21 -4.47 16.55
N LYS A 103 4.26 -4.43 17.38
CA LYS A 103 4.47 -5.43 18.45
C LYS A 103 3.51 -5.24 19.62
N ASN A 104 3.05 -4.01 19.85
CA ASN A 104 2.13 -3.64 20.91
C ASN A 104 1.14 -2.59 20.39
N ILE A 105 -0.16 -2.83 20.58
CA ILE A 105 -1.22 -1.89 20.18
C ILE A 105 -1.19 -0.56 20.95
N ASN A 106 -0.57 -0.54 22.12
CA ASN A 106 -0.38 0.66 22.94
C ASN A 106 0.89 1.43 22.59
N ILE A 107 1.59 1.07 21.50
CA ILE A 107 2.76 1.80 21.02
C ILE A 107 2.44 3.29 20.87
N SER A 108 3.34 4.17 21.34
CA SER A 108 3.16 5.62 21.19
C SER A 108 3.22 6.03 19.71
N ASN A 109 2.45 7.06 19.34
CA ASN A 109 2.40 7.56 17.96
C ASN A 109 3.79 7.95 17.43
N ARG A 110 4.57 8.66 18.24
CA ARG A 110 5.94 9.06 17.89
C ARG A 110 6.85 7.85 17.64
N LYS A 111 6.78 6.84 18.49
CA LYS A 111 7.63 5.66 18.39
C LYS A 111 7.37 4.88 17.10
N ILE A 112 6.10 4.62 16.77
CA ILE A 112 5.76 3.87 15.55
C ILE A 112 6.13 4.64 14.29
N CYS A 113 5.93 5.97 14.24
CA CYS A 113 6.36 6.80 13.12
C CYS A 113 7.87 6.75 12.92
N ARG A 114 8.64 6.89 14.01
CA ARG A 114 10.10 6.82 13.94
C ARG A 114 10.60 5.45 13.49
N GLU A 115 10.12 4.35 14.11
CA GLU A 115 10.52 2.99 13.74
C GLU A 115 10.18 2.66 12.27
N PHE A 116 9.11 3.23 11.72
CA PHE A 116 8.78 3.02 10.31
C PHE A 116 9.63 3.91 9.40
N ARG A 117 9.91 5.15 9.80
CA ARG A 117 10.82 6.06 9.08
C ARG A 117 12.22 5.49 8.94
N ASP A 118 12.76 4.89 10.01
CA ASP A 118 14.11 4.30 10.00
C ASP A 118 14.24 3.19 8.95
N LYS A 119 13.12 2.58 8.52
CA LYS A 119 13.07 1.60 7.42
C LYS A 119 12.90 2.23 6.04
N LEU A 120 12.53 3.53 5.97
CA LEU A 120 12.22 4.25 4.73
C LEU A 120 13.27 5.32 4.45
N ASN A 121 14.47 4.90 4.05
CA ASN A 121 15.56 5.81 3.68
C ASN A 121 15.55 6.20 2.20
N PHE A 122 14.44 5.99 1.50
CA PHE A 122 14.29 6.25 0.06
C PHE A 122 12.83 6.58 -0.31
N LEU A 123 12.65 7.33 -1.39
CA LEU A 123 11.34 7.58 -1.99
C LEU A 123 11.00 6.46 -2.98
N PRO A 124 9.79 5.85 -2.91
CA PRO A 124 9.32 4.92 -3.93
C PRO A 124 9.27 5.57 -5.31
N THR A 125 9.53 4.79 -6.34
CA THR A 125 9.48 5.28 -7.73
C THR A 125 8.18 4.97 -8.44
N LEU A 126 7.35 4.13 -7.81
CA LEU A 126 6.06 3.68 -8.28
C LEU A 126 5.15 3.43 -7.08
N ALA A 127 3.89 3.77 -7.20
CA ALA A 127 2.86 3.40 -6.22
C ALA A 127 1.69 2.70 -6.91
N PHE A 128 1.15 1.67 -6.26
CA PHE A 128 -0.14 1.06 -6.57
C PHE A 128 -1.07 1.27 -5.39
N ILE A 129 -2.06 2.12 -5.55
CA ILE A 129 -2.95 2.54 -4.46
C ILE A 129 -4.40 2.23 -4.84
N GLY A 130 -5.08 1.49 -3.97
CA GLY A 130 -6.52 1.30 -4.09
C GLY A 130 -7.28 2.54 -3.63
N VAL A 131 -8.33 2.91 -4.33
CA VAL A 131 -9.24 3.99 -3.93
C VAL A 131 -10.35 3.43 -3.05
N GLY A 132 -10.59 4.06 -1.90
CA GLY A 132 -11.69 3.71 -0.99
C GLY A 132 -13.07 4.03 -1.58
N GLU A 133 -14.13 3.62 -0.88
CA GLU A 133 -15.51 3.89 -1.30
C GLU A 133 -15.91 5.36 -1.14
N ASP A 134 -15.24 6.07 -0.24
CA ASP A 134 -15.35 7.50 0.04
C ASP A 134 -14.24 8.33 -0.64
N GLY A 135 -13.48 7.73 -1.57
CA GLY A 135 -12.39 8.37 -2.30
C GLY A 135 -11.06 8.45 -1.55
N HIS A 136 -10.95 7.89 -0.35
CA HIS A 136 -9.70 7.94 0.40
C HIS A 136 -8.58 7.14 -0.28
N LEU A 137 -7.35 7.61 -0.12
CA LEU A 137 -6.12 6.95 -0.52
C LEU A 137 -5.33 6.58 0.74
N ALA A 138 -4.84 5.34 0.85
CA ALA A 138 -4.20 4.85 2.08
C ALA A 138 -5.13 5.04 3.30
N SER A 139 -4.71 5.80 4.33
CA SER A 139 -5.61 6.26 5.39
C SER A 139 -5.75 7.79 5.42
N ILE A 140 -5.68 8.42 4.23
CA ILE A 140 -5.92 9.85 4.02
C ILE A 140 -7.37 10.01 3.58
N PHE A 141 -8.24 10.33 4.52
CA PHE A 141 -9.69 10.47 4.32
C PHE A 141 -10.06 11.94 4.11
N ASN A 142 -11.16 12.18 3.40
CA ASN A 142 -11.69 13.54 3.20
C ASN A 142 -12.53 14.02 4.40
N SER A 143 -13.13 13.08 5.16
CA SER A 143 -13.99 13.36 6.32
C SER A 143 -13.90 12.24 7.35
N ASP A 144 -14.57 12.45 8.49
CA ASP A 144 -14.74 11.45 9.55
C ASP A 144 -13.46 10.89 10.16
N ILE A 145 -12.35 11.63 10.09
CA ILE A 145 -11.10 11.26 10.75
C ILE A 145 -10.68 12.30 11.79
N LYS A 146 -10.01 11.82 12.81
CA LYS A 146 -9.26 12.63 13.75
C LYS A 146 -7.77 12.32 13.57
N ILE A 147 -7.00 13.32 13.12
CA ILE A 147 -5.54 13.24 13.14
C ILE A 147 -5.11 13.37 14.59
N GLN A 148 -4.37 12.38 15.08
CA GLN A 148 -3.89 12.29 16.45
C GLN A 148 -2.42 12.69 16.58
N TYR A 149 -1.69 12.55 15.48
CA TYR A 149 -0.26 12.86 15.44
C TYR A 149 0.18 12.99 13.97
N SER A 150 1.04 13.95 13.69
CA SER A 150 1.65 14.10 12.38
C SER A 150 3.15 14.35 12.54
N GLU A 151 3.94 13.57 11.85
CA GLU A 151 5.39 13.69 11.76
C GLU A 151 5.82 13.18 10.38
N PRO A 152 5.95 14.08 9.38
CA PRO A 152 6.24 13.67 8.01
C PRO A 152 7.36 12.62 7.89
N PRO A 153 7.24 11.63 7.03
CA PRO A 153 6.17 11.43 6.03
C PRO A 153 4.95 10.66 6.52
N PHE A 154 4.70 10.61 7.83
CA PHE A 154 3.61 9.82 8.41
C PHE A 154 2.60 10.66 9.19
N LEU A 155 1.39 10.15 9.21
CA LEU A 155 0.33 10.60 10.11
C LEU A 155 -0.28 9.42 10.86
N ILE A 156 -0.75 9.69 12.07
CA ILE A 156 -1.59 8.77 12.84
C ILE A 156 -2.98 9.34 12.90
N CYS A 157 -3.95 8.58 12.45
CA CYS A 157 -5.34 8.98 12.46
C CYS A 157 -6.25 7.89 13.05
N LYS A 158 -7.47 8.30 13.38
CA LYS A 158 -8.54 7.40 13.79
C LYS A 158 -9.82 7.78 13.06
N LYS A 159 -10.47 6.83 12.39
CA LYS A 159 -11.79 7.02 11.79
C LYS A 159 -12.86 7.00 12.88
N LYS A 160 -13.89 7.84 12.75
CA LYS A 160 -14.91 8.13 13.79
C LYS A 160 -15.52 6.87 14.41
N ASN A 161 -15.84 5.87 13.62
CA ASN A 161 -16.53 4.66 14.07
C ASN A 161 -15.61 3.43 14.20
N GLU A 162 -14.28 3.61 14.14
CA GLU A 162 -13.32 2.52 14.29
C GLU A 162 -12.72 2.46 15.69
N LYS A 163 -12.46 1.24 16.16
CA LYS A 163 -11.85 1.03 17.49
C LYS A 163 -10.33 1.19 17.50
N PHE A 164 -9.68 1.17 16.32
CA PHE A 164 -8.23 1.21 16.18
C PHE A 164 -7.74 2.51 15.52
N ARG A 165 -6.49 2.86 15.83
CA ARG A 165 -5.74 3.91 15.15
C ARG A 165 -5.14 3.35 13.86
N ARG A 166 -4.72 4.25 12.96
CA ARG A 166 -4.02 3.91 11.74
C ARG A 166 -2.74 4.74 11.63
N ILE A 167 -1.66 4.13 11.14
CA ILE A 167 -0.50 4.83 10.62
C ILE A 167 -0.59 4.86 9.11
N SER A 168 -0.34 6.00 8.50
CA SER A 168 -0.37 6.20 7.05
C SER A 168 0.78 7.07 6.62
N ILE A 169 1.24 6.89 5.37
CA ILE A 169 1.96 7.97 4.69
C ILE A 169 1.06 9.21 4.63
N ASP A 170 1.65 10.39 4.58
CA ASP A 170 0.93 11.63 4.31
C ASP A 170 0.75 11.90 2.81
N MET A 171 -0.03 12.93 2.48
CA MET A 171 -0.30 13.30 1.09
C MET A 171 0.96 13.83 0.41
N ASP A 172 1.78 14.61 1.11
CA ASP A 172 2.99 15.20 0.55
C ASP A 172 3.98 14.12 0.13
N TYR A 173 4.14 13.06 0.93
CA TYR A 173 4.96 11.92 0.53
C TYR A 173 4.39 11.22 -0.70
N LEU A 174 3.07 11.01 -0.74
CA LEU A 174 2.41 10.33 -1.86
C LEU A 174 2.59 11.09 -3.18
N ILE A 175 2.32 12.40 -3.20
CA ILE A 175 2.40 13.22 -4.44
C ILE A 175 3.83 13.39 -4.95
N ASN A 176 4.84 13.21 -4.11
CA ASN A 176 6.25 13.22 -4.53
C ASN A 176 6.70 11.92 -5.22
N ILE A 177 5.89 10.87 -5.23
CA ILE A 177 6.19 9.63 -5.96
C ILE A 177 6.05 9.90 -7.47
N PRO A 178 7.08 9.63 -8.29
CA PRO A 178 7.08 9.98 -9.71
C PRO A 178 5.93 9.37 -10.50
N LYS A 179 5.47 8.17 -10.14
CA LYS A 179 4.40 7.46 -10.81
C LYS A 179 3.44 6.82 -9.82
N ILE A 180 2.17 7.16 -9.92
CA ILE A 180 1.10 6.62 -9.09
C ILE A 180 0.08 5.92 -9.99
N VAL A 181 -0.30 4.71 -9.63
CA VAL A 181 -1.36 3.94 -10.29
C VAL A 181 -2.49 3.77 -9.29
N LEU A 182 -3.60 4.45 -9.53
CA LEU A 182 -4.82 4.34 -8.75
C LEU A 182 -5.66 3.18 -9.30
N ILE A 183 -5.97 2.21 -8.44
CA ILE A 183 -6.72 1.01 -8.79
C ILE A 183 -8.13 1.10 -8.23
N ILE A 184 -9.12 1.08 -9.14
CA ILE A 184 -10.53 1.27 -8.83
C ILE A 184 -11.30 0.06 -9.34
N LEU A 185 -11.74 -0.83 -8.43
CA LEU A 185 -12.42 -2.08 -8.78
C LEU A 185 -13.94 -1.94 -8.93
N ASP A 186 -14.55 -0.89 -8.37
CA ASP A 186 -16.00 -0.76 -8.29
C ASP A 186 -16.51 0.41 -9.15
N LYS A 187 -17.51 0.12 -10.01
CA LYS A 187 -18.20 1.16 -10.80
C LYS A 187 -18.81 2.28 -9.94
N LYS A 188 -19.23 1.96 -8.72
CA LYS A 188 -19.76 2.97 -7.78
C LYS A 188 -18.72 4.02 -7.40
N LYS A 189 -17.44 3.68 -7.44
CA LYS A 189 -16.32 4.58 -7.15
C LYS A 189 -15.96 5.52 -8.30
N TYR A 190 -16.49 5.29 -9.52
CA TYR A 190 -16.27 6.18 -10.68
C TYR A 190 -16.91 7.56 -10.53
N LYS A 191 -17.91 7.68 -9.64
CA LYS A 191 -18.56 8.97 -9.35
C LYS A 191 -17.72 9.86 -8.41
N ILE A 192 -16.62 9.36 -7.89
CA ILE A 192 -15.74 10.05 -6.92
C ILE A 192 -14.54 10.71 -7.63
N LEU A 193 -14.32 10.34 -8.88
CA LEU A 193 -13.29 10.90 -9.77
C LEU A 193 -13.88 11.99 -10.66
#